data_b03bb6afe6c87bce684f41bc11cd4f83
#
_entry.id   b03bb6afe6c87bce684f41bc11cd4f83
#
_cell.length_a   1.000
_cell.length_b   1.000
_cell.length_c   1.000
_cell.angle_alpha   90.00
_cell.angle_beta   90.00
_cell.angle_gamma   90.00
#
_symmetry.space_group_name_H-M   'P 1'
#
loop_
_entity.id
_entity.type
_entity.pdbx_description
1 polymer ?
#
loop_
_entity_poly.entity_id
_entity_poly.type
_entity_poly.pdbx_seq_one_letter_code
_entity_poly.pdbx_strand_id
1 'polypeptide(L)'
;MKRRWKRIFAGLLAALTLCLCPCFAGAAPYEDLPAVKTFQYATSGMCIEEFNRYQIKETTRGRFAWIELHNDDHYVLPLTEEDMAAFSALVQELGLTEWNGYHEVDRDVLDGASFSLSVEFEDGGAIDASGSNCFPRGYSEKVSAIRDFFEKLMGEYGFDLNDLWL
;
A
#
# COMPACT_ATOMS: atom_id res chain seq x y z
N MET A 1 -75.70 -24.18 33.77
CA MET A 1 -74.84 -24.95 32.83
C MET A 1 -73.86 -23.97 32.15
N LYS A 2 -72.59 -24.09 32.50
CA LYS A 2 -71.50 -23.13 32.10
C LYS A 2 -70.82 -23.63 30.81
N ARG A 3 -70.92 -22.94 29.72
CA ARG A 3 -70.10 -23.21 28.53
C ARG A 3 -68.90 -22.29 28.52
N ARG A 4 -67.70 -22.84 28.64
CA ARG A 4 -66.40 -22.21 28.55
C ARG A 4 -66.07 -21.97 27.07
N TRP A 5 -65.91 -20.71 26.68
CA TRP A 5 -65.34 -20.37 25.41
C TRP A 5 -63.84 -20.25 25.52
N LYS A 6 -63.13 -21.15 24.85
CA LYS A 6 -61.69 -21.03 24.67
C LYS A 6 -61.43 -20.04 23.57
N ARG A 7 -60.82 -18.92 23.92
CA ARG A 7 -60.30 -17.95 22.96
C ARG A 7 -58.98 -18.44 22.45
N ILE A 8 -58.90 -18.72 21.15
CA ILE A 8 -57.67 -19.03 20.41
C ILE A 8 -57.12 -17.69 19.99
N PHE A 9 -56.04 -17.27 20.59
CA PHE A 9 -55.23 -16.16 20.10
C PHE A 9 -54.34 -16.69 18.98
N ALA A 10 -54.69 -16.39 17.73
CA ALA A 10 -53.76 -16.53 16.61
C ALA A 10 -52.82 -15.36 16.66
N GLY A 11 -51.60 -15.59 17.14
CA GLY A 11 -50.51 -14.61 17.09
C GLY A 11 -50.03 -14.48 15.65
N LEU A 12 -50.28 -13.33 15.05
CA LEU A 12 -49.73 -12.96 13.77
C LEU A 12 -48.25 -12.60 13.99
N LEU A 13 -47.35 -13.53 13.71
CA LEU A 13 -45.90 -13.30 13.73
C LEU A 13 -45.55 -12.55 12.44
N ALA A 14 -45.50 -11.23 12.51
CA ALA A 14 -44.96 -10.41 11.45
C ALA A 14 -43.44 -10.66 11.37
N ALA A 15 -43.01 -11.50 10.44
CA ALA A 15 -41.61 -11.66 10.10
C ALA A 15 -41.11 -10.36 9.45
N LEU A 16 -40.46 -9.51 10.26
CA LEU A 16 -39.73 -8.34 9.78
C LEU A 16 -38.46 -8.87 9.13
N THR A 17 -38.51 -9.13 7.83
CA THR A 17 -37.32 -9.44 7.03
C THR A 17 -36.49 -8.18 6.93
N LEU A 18 -35.54 -8.00 7.86
CA LEU A 18 -34.46 -7.02 7.68
C LEU A 18 -33.66 -7.46 6.45
N CYS A 19 -33.88 -6.74 5.36
CA CYS A 19 -33.01 -6.76 4.19
C CYS A 19 -31.67 -6.14 4.63
N LEU A 20 -30.79 -6.94 5.23
CA LEU A 20 -29.40 -6.57 5.41
C LEU A 20 -28.80 -6.56 4.00
N CYS A 21 -28.75 -5.38 3.41
CA CYS A 21 -27.88 -5.10 2.27
C CYS A 21 -26.44 -5.45 2.70
N PRO A 22 -25.78 -6.43 2.07
CA PRO A 22 -24.37 -6.64 2.29
C PRO A 22 -23.58 -5.66 1.41
N CYS A 23 -23.77 -4.36 1.67
CA CYS A 23 -22.94 -3.32 1.07
C CYS A 23 -22.02 -2.79 2.17
N PHE A 24 -21.02 -3.54 2.51
CA PHE A 24 -19.73 -3.19 3.09
C PHE A 24 -19.04 -4.49 3.50
N ALA A 25 -18.78 -5.33 2.48
CA ALA A 25 -17.65 -6.21 2.63
C ALA A 25 -16.42 -5.29 2.45
N GLY A 26 -16.07 -4.56 3.49
CA GLY A 26 -14.71 -4.12 3.67
C GLY A 26 -13.86 -5.38 3.51
N ALA A 27 -12.92 -5.38 2.57
CA ALA A 27 -11.95 -6.46 2.48
C ALA A 27 -11.46 -6.72 3.90
N ALA A 28 -11.58 -7.97 4.36
CA ALA A 28 -11.00 -8.37 5.63
C ALA A 28 -9.54 -7.92 5.60
N PRO A 29 -9.01 -7.32 6.68
CA PRO A 29 -7.61 -7.02 6.71
C PRO A 29 -6.89 -8.32 6.37
N TYR A 30 -6.02 -8.28 5.38
CA TYR A 30 -5.15 -9.40 5.04
C TYR A 30 -4.33 -9.71 6.28
N GLU A 31 -4.74 -10.72 7.05
CA GLU A 31 -4.10 -11.05 8.32
C GLU A 31 -2.65 -11.54 8.14
N ASP A 32 -2.30 -12.04 6.93
CA ASP A 32 -0.94 -12.45 6.59
C ASP A 32 -0.70 -12.22 5.08
N LEU A 33 -0.16 -11.06 4.71
CA LEU A 33 0.35 -10.89 3.37
C LEU A 33 1.56 -11.79 3.15
N PRO A 34 1.69 -12.40 1.95
CA PRO A 34 2.91 -13.10 1.59
C PRO A 34 4.11 -12.17 1.63
N ALA A 35 5.32 -12.74 1.80
CA ALA A 35 6.53 -11.93 1.79
C ALA A 35 6.68 -11.18 0.46
N VAL A 36 7.19 -9.96 0.54
CA VAL A 36 7.51 -9.16 -0.65
C VAL A 36 8.69 -9.79 -1.38
N LYS A 37 8.53 -10.01 -2.67
CA LYS A 37 9.56 -10.48 -3.58
C LYS A 37 10.27 -9.33 -4.27
N THR A 38 9.51 -8.45 -4.92
CA THR A 38 10.02 -7.24 -5.55
C THR A 38 9.16 -6.04 -5.18
N PHE A 39 9.76 -4.87 -5.22
CA PHE A 39 9.08 -3.61 -4.94
C PHE A 39 9.61 -2.52 -5.86
N GLN A 40 8.73 -1.67 -6.33
CA GLN A 40 9.09 -0.44 -7.00
C GLN A 40 8.11 0.66 -6.60
N TYR A 41 8.65 1.77 -6.19
CA TYR A 41 7.93 3.03 -6.04
C TYR A 41 8.74 4.13 -6.73
N ALA A 42 8.07 4.94 -7.53
CA ALA A 42 8.70 6.08 -8.19
C ALA A 42 7.77 7.28 -8.18
N THR A 43 8.36 8.45 -8.04
CA THR A 43 7.70 9.74 -8.24
C THR A 43 8.34 10.47 -9.40
N SER A 44 7.58 11.33 -10.06
CA SER A 44 8.04 12.27 -11.05
C SER A 44 7.18 13.53 -11.02
N GLY A 45 7.78 14.67 -11.33
CA GLY A 45 7.08 15.94 -11.37
C GLY A 45 7.90 16.98 -12.07
N MET A 46 7.37 18.21 -12.21
CA MET A 46 8.10 19.33 -12.82
C MET A 46 9.25 19.85 -11.96
N CYS A 47 9.19 19.64 -10.64
CA CYS A 47 10.27 19.98 -9.74
C CYS A 47 11.25 18.81 -9.66
N ILE A 48 12.54 19.08 -9.86
CA ILE A 48 13.62 18.08 -9.78
C ILE A 48 13.57 17.34 -8.43
N GLU A 49 13.22 18.03 -7.37
CA GLU A 49 13.09 17.49 -6.00
C GLU A 49 12.00 16.41 -5.87
N GLU A 50 11.11 16.28 -6.86
CA GLU A 50 10.02 15.29 -6.83
C GLU A 50 10.39 13.96 -7.50
N PHE A 51 11.57 13.85 -8.11
CA PHE A 51 12.01 12.59 -8.73
C PHE A 51 12.76 11.72 -7.72
N ASN A 52 12.09 10.67 -7.23
CA ASN A 52 12.71 9.65 -6.41
C ASN A 52 12.22 8.28 -6.85
N ARG A 53 13.11 7.29 -6.81
CA ARG A 53 12.78 5.90 -7.09
C ARG A 53 13.40 4.98 -6.06
N TYR A 54 12.57 4.16 -5.46
CA TYR A 54 12.96 3.12 -4.50
C TYR A 54 12.56 1.76 -5.06
N GLN A 55 13.50 0.83 -5.14
CA GLN A 55 13.26 -0.49 -5.70
C GLN A 55 13.90 -1.56 -4.82
N ILE A 56 13.24 -2.71 -4.70
CA ILE A 56 13.82 -3.96 -4.23
C ILE A 56 13.82 -4.92 -5.41
N LYS A 57 15.00 -5.42 -5.77
CA LYS A 57 15.19 -6.35 -6.89
C LYS A 57 15.87 -7.63 -6.43
N GLU A 58 15.36 -8.73 -6.93
CA GLU A 58 16.04 -10.01 -6.82
C GLU A 58 17.01 -10.20 -7.99
N THR A 59 18.20 -10.66 -7.69
CA THR A 59 19.27 -10.95 -8.66
C THR A 59 19.86 -12.31 -8.38
N THR A 60 20.70 -12.81 -9.27
CA THR A 60 21.46 -14.06 -9.03
C THR A 60 22.47 -13.96 -7.86
N ARG A 61 22.71 -12.76 -7.33
CA ARG A 61 23.63 -12.50 -6.22
C ARG A 61 22.92 -12.22 -4.90
N GLY A 62 21.59 -12.24 -4.89
CA GLY A 62 20.75 -11.89 -3.75
C GLY A 62 19.80 -10.74 -4.03
N ARG A 63 19.22 -10.21 -2.98
CA ARG A 63 18.26 -9.08 -3.04
C ARG A 63 19.00 -7.79 -2.74
N PHE A 64 18.60 -6.74 -3.45
CA PHE A 64 19.22 -5.41 -3.34
C PHE A 64 18.17 -4.32 -3.34
N ALA A 65 18.38 -3.29 -2.51
CA ALA A 65 17.70 -2.01 -2.63
C ALA A 65 18.43 -1.16 -3.67
N TRP A 66 17.69 -0.58 -4.61
CA TRP A 66 18.15 0.39 -5.58
C TRP A 66 17.42 1.70 -5.31
N ILE A 67 18.18 2.73 -5.03
CA ILE A 67 17.65 4.04 -4.63
C ILE A 67 18.21 5.05 -5.61
N GLU A 68 17.32 5.77 -6.30
CA GLU A 68 17.67 6.88 -7.20
C GLU A 68 16.99 8.13 -6.65
N LEU A 69 17.77 9.15 -6.36
CA LEU A 69 17.31 10.42 -5.82
C LEU A 69 17.39 11.53 -6.90
N HIS A 70 16.70 12.61 -6.65
CA HIS A 70 16.51 13.74 -7.56
C HIS A 70 17.80 14.37 -8.10
N ASN A 71 18.91 14.24 -7.36
CA ASN A 71 20.22 14.78 -7.71
C ASN A 71 21.09 13.81 -8.54
N ASP A 72 20.50 12.79 -9.17
CA ASP A 72 21.18 11.71 -9.91
C ASP A 72 22.04 10.78 -9.02
N ASP A 73 21.90 10.86 -7.71
CA ASP A 73 22.57 9.92 -6.80
C ASP A 73 21.93 8.55 -6.87
N HIS A 74 22.78 7.53 -6.99
CA HIS A 74 22.36 6.13 -7.09
C HIS A 74 23.04 5.30 -6.02
N TYR A 75 22.21 4.59 -5.26
CA TYR A 75 22.69 3.68 -4.20
C TYR A 75 22.19 2.28 -4.47
N VAL A 76 23.07 1.29 -4.27
CA VAL A 76 22.73 -0.12 -4.39
C VAL A 76 23.22 -0.83 -3.12
N LEU A 77 22.27 -1.24 -2.28
CA LEU A 77 22.51 -1.81 -0.97
C LEU A 77 22.08 -3.27 -0.96
N PRO A 78 22.91 -4.21 -0.50
CA PRO A 78 22.48 -5.60 -0.32
C PRO A 78 21.45 -5.66 0.82
N LEU A 79 20.42 -6.48 0.65
CA LEU A 79 19.38 -6.69 1.66
C LEU A 79 19.55 -8.04 2.31
N THR A 80 19.43 -8.07 3.63
CA THR A 80 19.36 -9.30 4.41
C THR A 80 17.93 -9.86 4.42
N GLU A 81 17.77 -11.09 4.89
CA GLU A 81 16.43 -11.67 5.12
C GLU A 81 15.66 -10.88 6.21
N GLU A 82 16.37 -10.29 7.18
CA GLU A 82 15.77 -9.46 8.21
C GLU A 82 15.21 -8.15 7.61
N ASP A 83 15.95 -7.51 6.70
CA ASP A 83 15.48 -6.31 5.99
C ASP A 83 14.24 -6.63 5.15
N MET A 84 14.23 -7.76 4.47
CA MET A 84 13.08 -8.19 3.66
C MET A 84 11.85 -8.51 4.52
N ALA A 85 12.06 -9.14 5.69
CA ALA A 85 10.97 -9.38 6.63
C ALA A 85 10.42 -8.06 7.20
N ALA A 86 11.30 -7.12 7.57
CA ALA A 86 10.91 -5.81 8.05
C ALA A 86 10.15 -5.01 6.97
N PHE A 87 10.59 -5.06 5.72
CA PHE A 87 9.90 -4.40 4.62
C PHE A 87 8.53 -5.03 4.33
N SER A 88 8.42 -6.35 4.37
CA SER A 88 7.14 -7.05 4.19
C SER A 88 6.14 -6.69 5.29
N ALA A 89 6.61 -6.60 6.53
CA ALA A 89 5.78 -6.14 7.65
C ALA A 89 5.33 -4.67 7.46
N LEU A 90 6.20 -3.80 6.96
CA LEU A 90 5.86 -2.42 6.64
C LEU A 90 4.77 -2.34 5.56
N VAL A 91 4.89 -3.10 4.46
CA VAL A 91 3.87 -3.14 3.39
C VAL A 91 2.51 -3.56 3.93
N GLN A 92 2.48 -4.53 4.84
CA GLN A 92 1.27 -4.99 5.52
C GLN A 92 0.70 -3.91 6.46
N GLU A 93 1.52 -3.32 7.32
CA GLU A 93 1.13 -2.26 8.26
C GLU A 93 0.53 -1.04 7.54
N LEU A 94 1.15 -0.65 6.44
CA LEU A 94 0.67 0.45 5.61
C LEU A 94 -0.62 0.13 4.85
N GLY A 95 -1.01 -1.13 4.75
CA GLY A 95 -2.19 -1.56 4.00
C GLY A 95 -2.11 -1.14 2.54
N LEU A 96 -0.95 -1.32 1.88
CA LEU A 96 -0.76 -0.91 0.48
C LEU A 96 -1.67 -1.67 -0.49
N THR A 97 -2.24 -2.80 -0.08
CA THR A 97 -3.24 -3.53 -0.86
C THR A 97 -4.49 -2.71 -1.17
N GLU A 98 -4.80 -1.69 -0.35
CA GLU A 98 -5.92 -0.77 -0.61
C GLU A 98 -5.70 0.06 -1.88
N TRP A 99 -4.46 0.20 -2.33
CA TRP A 99 -4.12 0.95 -3.55
C TRP A 99 -4.17 0.09 -4.81
N ASN A 100 -4.28 -1.22 -4.68
CA ASN A 100 -4.27 -2.10 -5.84
C ASN A 100 -5.37 -1.75 -6.84
N GLY A 101 -4.98 -1.53 -8.10
CA GLY A 101 -5.89 -1.10 -9.17
C GLY A 101 -6.22 0.38 -9.17
N TYR A 102 -5.58 1.20 -8.33
CA TYR A 102 -5.73 2.65 -8.39
C TYR A 102 -4.93 3.21 -9.58
N HIS A 103 -5.64 3.78 -10.56
CA HIS A 103 -5.05 4.39 -11.76
C HIS A 103 -5.82 5.65 -12.13
N GLU A 104 -5.51 6.76 -11.46
CA GLU A 104 -6.25 8.00 -11.59
C GLU A 104 -5.39 9.11 -12.21
N VAL A 105 -6.03 9.93 -13.06
CA VAL A 105 -5.36 11.04 -13.75
C VAL A 105 -6.27 12.28 -13.70
N ASP A 106 -5.79 13.35 -13.11
CA ASP A 106 -6.40 14.67 -13.27
C ASP A 106 -5.88 15.31 -14.57
N ARG A 107 -6.77 15.41 -15.55
CA ARG A 107 -6.45 15.96 -16.87
C ARG A 107 -6.51 17.47 -16.95
N ASP A 108 -7.05 18.12 -15.91
CA ASP A 108 -7.18 19.58 -15.87
C ASP A 108 -5.88 20.25 -15.38
N VAL A 109 -4.95 19.44 -14.84
CA VAL A 109 -3.61 19.88 -14.40
C VAL A 109 -2.58 19.48 -15.44
N LEU A 110 -1.98 20.50 -16.11
CA LEU A 110 -0.97 20.26 -17.17
C LEU A 110 0.39 19.90 -16.59
N ASP A 111 0.72 20.48 -15.44
CA ASP A 111 2.03 20.36 -14.79
C ASP A 111 1.78 19.88 -13.35
N GLY A 112 2.37 18.77 -12.96
CA GLY A 112 2.15 18.24 -11.63
C GLY A 112 2.98 17.02 -11.32
N ALA A 113 2.64 16.38 -10.19
CA ALA A 113 3.34 15.21 -9.70
C ALA A 113 2.63 13.92 -10.13
N SER A 114 3.41 12.90 -10.38
CA SER A 114 2.93 11.55 -10.66
C SER A 114 3.63 10.53 -9.77
N PHE A 115 2.96 9.42 -9.49
CA PHE A 115 3.57 8.29 -8.81
C PHE A 115 3.25 6.98 -9.52
N SER A 116 4.09 5.99 -9.31
CA SER A 116 3.82 4.59 -9.64
C SER A 116 4.28 3.68 -8.51
N LEU A 117 3.50 2.65 -8.24
CA LEU A 117 3.78 1.61 -7.25
C LEU A 117 3.57 0.25 -7.89
N SER A 118 4.54 -0.64 -7.73
CA SER A 118 4.41 -2.06 -8.08
C SER A 118 5.03 -2.90 -6.97
N VAL A 119 4.32 -3.90 -6.49
CA VAL A 119 4.78 -4.87 -5.51
C VAL A 119 4.46 -6.26 -6.03
N GLU A 120 5.43 -7.16 -6.05
CA GLU A 120 5.20 -8.59 -6.26
C GLU A 120 5.46 -9.34 -4.97
N PHE A 121 4.62 -10.32 -4.67
CA PHE A 121 4.75 -11.21 -3.52
C PHE A 121 5.29 -12.58 -3.94
N GLU A 122 5.83 -13.33 -2.98
CA GLU A 122 6.41 -14.67 -3.23
C GLU A 122 5.39 -15.70 -3.74
N ASP A 123 4.10 -15.51 -3.46
CA ASP A 123 3.01 -16.37 -3.96
C ASP A 123 2.53 -16.00 -5.37
N GLY A 124 3.09 -14.95 -5.97
CA GLY A 124 2.69 -14.42 -7.28
C GLY A 124 1.57 -13.38 -7.23
N GLY A 125 1.06 -13.04 -6.05
CA GLY A 125 0.18 -11.88 -5.87
C GLY A 125 0.91 -10.58 -6.18
N ALA A 126 0.16 -9.53 -6.55
CA ALA A 126 0.76 -8.23 -6.86
C ALA A 126 -0.14 -7.06 -6.44
N ILE A 127 0.50 -5.90 -6.25
CA ILE A 127 -0.14 -4.60 -6.12
C ILE A 127 0.39 -3.75 -7.27
N ASP A 128 -0.50 -3.09 -7.99
CA ASP A 128 -0.16 -2.11 -9.02
C ASP A 128 -1.03 -0.87 -8.86
N ALA A 129 -0.39 0.30 -8.79
CA ALA A 129 -1.07 1.57 -8.62
C ALA A 129 -0.29 2.70 -9.29
N SER A 130 -1.01 3.69 -9.78
CA SER A 130 -0.42 4.90 -10.34
C SER A 130 -1.38 6.08 -10.21
N GLY A 131 -0.82 7.29 -10.20
CA GLY A 131 -1.61 8.50 -10.24
C GLY A 131 -0.85 9.64 -10.87
N SER A 132 -1.58 10.51 -11.56
CA SER A 132 -1.05 11.77 -12.08
C SER A 132 -1.95 12.90 -11.57
N ASN A 133 -1.41 13.73 -10.69
CA ASN A 133 -2.12 14.78 -9.94
C ASN A 133 -3.31 14.25 -9.09
N CYS A 134 -3.42 12.94 -8.99
CA CYS A 134 -4.38 12.23 -8.17
C CYS A 134 -3.63 11.25 -7.28
N PHE A 135 -3.96 11.25 -5.98
CA PHE A 135 -3.27 10.43 -4.99
C PHE A 135 -4.27 9.68 -4.14
N PRO A 136 -4.04 8.40 -3.84
CA PRO A 136 -4.93 7.59 -3.02
C PRO A 136 -4.93 8.07 -1.57
N ARG A 137 -5.93 7.64 -0.82
CA ARG A 137 -6.04 7.98 0.60
C ARG A 137 -4.80 7.55 1.38
N GLY A 138 -4.31 8.43 2.27
CA GLY A 138 -3.15 8.17 3.10
C GLY A 138 -1.82 8.17 2.33
N TYR A 139 -1.78 8.75 1.12
CA TYR A 139 -0.60 8.72 0.26
C TYR A 139 0.64 9.29 0.96
N SER A 140 0.55 10.49 1.50
CA SER A 140 1.70 11.18 2.08
C SER A 140 2.33 10.41 3.25
N GLU A 141 1.50 9.89 4.15
CA GLU A 141 1.95 9.13 5.32
C GLU A 141 2.59 7.80 4.92
N LYS A 142 1.94 7.06 4.00
CA LYS A 142 2.43 5.77 3.53
C LYS A 142 3.74 5.93 2.75
N VAL A 143 3.84 6.94 1.90
CA VAL A 143 5.07 7.23 1.14
C VAL A 143 6.20 7.70 2.05
N SER A 144 5.91 8.52 3.07
CA SER A 144 6.91 8.91 4.06
C SER A 144 7.50 7.69 4.76
N ALA A 145 6.66 6.75 5.20
CA ALA A 145 7.13 5.53 5.87
C ALA A 145 7.98 4.63 4.94
N ILE A 146 7.63 4.54 3.64
CA ILE A 146 8.45 3.84 2.66
C ILE A 146 9.81 4.52 2.53
N ARG A 147 9.85 5.84 2.37
CA ARG A 147 11.09 6.60 2.29
C ARG A 147 11.95 6.42 3.54
N ASP A 148 11.37 6.55 4.72
CA ASP A 148 12.07 6.41 5.99
C ASP A 148 12.73 5.03 6.14
N PHE A 149 12.11 3.97 5.60
CA PHE A 149 12.72 2.63 5.56
C PHE A 149 14.01 2.63 4.73
N PHE A 150 13.99 3.19 3.52
CA PHE A 150 15.17 3.23 2.66
C PHE A 150 16.25 4.17 3.19
N GLU A 151 15.87 5.31 3.77
CA GLU A 151 16.79 6.23 4.42
C GLU A 151 17.50 5.58 5.62
N LYS A 152 16.76 4.82 6.42
CA LYS A 152 17.36 4.03 7.51
C LYS A 152 18.40 3.03 6.99
N LEU A 153 18.08 2.28 5.92
CA LEU A 153 19.03 1.37 5.28
C LEU A 153 20.29 2.12 4.83
N MET A 154 20.15 3.26 4.17
CA MET A 154 21.30 4.07 3.75
C MET A 154 22.16 4.49 4.94
N GLY A 155 21.56 4.94 6.03
CA GLY A 155 22.27 5.30 7.27
C GLY A 155 23.03 4.12 7.89
N GLU A 156 22.48 2.92 7.87
CA GLU A 156 23.13 1.70 8.36
C GLU A 156 24.37 1.32 7.52
N TYR A 157 24.37 1.65 6.22
CA TYR A 157 25.52 1.50 5.32
C TYR A 157 26.49 2.69 5.35
N GLY A 158 26.27 3.67 6.24
CA GLY A 158 27.20 4.77 6.49
C GLY A 158 27.07 5.93 5.51
N PHE A 159 25.96 6.04 4.78
CA PHE A 159 25.66 7.23 3.99
C PHE A 159 25.11 8.35 4.91
N ASP A 160 25.67 9.56 4.80
CA ASP A 160 25.17 10.71 5.54
C ASP A 160 23.96 11.30 4.80
N LEU A 161 22.79 11.15 5.41
CA LEU A 161 21.54 11.67 4.83
C LEU A 161 21.51 13.20 4.76
N ASN A 162 22.33 13.89 5.56
CA ASN A 162 22.43 15.35 5.48
C ASN A 162 23.14 15.83 4.22
N ASP A 163 23.98 14.99 3.62
CA ASP A 163 24.65 15.29 2.35
C ASP A 163 23.71 15.17 1.14
N LEU A 164 22.53 14.54 1.31
CA LEU A 164 21.55 14.30 0.25
C LEU A 164 20.61 15.49 0.00
N TRP A 165 20.57 16.47 0.89
CA TRP A 165 19.64 17.59 0.86
C TRP A 165 20.33 18.96 0.65
N LEU A 166 21.59 18.97 0.29
CA LEU A 166 22.37 20.17 -0.09
C LEU A 166 22.46 20.33 -1.58
#